data_ccd0a715685a8cfa6c213b28b519ef77
#
_entry.id   ccd0a715685a8cfa6c213b28b519ef77
#
_cell.length_a   1.000
_cell.length_b   1.000
_cell.length_c   1.000
_cell.angle_alpha   90.00
_cell.angle_beta   90.00
_cell.angle_gamma   90.00
#
_symmetry.space_group_name_H-M   'P 1'
#
loop_
_entity.id
_entity.type
_entity.pdbx_description
1 polymer ?
#
loop_
_entity_poly.entity_id
_entity_poly.type
_entity_poly.pdbx_seq_one_letter_code
_entity_poly.pdbx_strand_id
1 'polypeptide(L)'
;MTTRSHCQALDAQDPLAPLRQQFALPAGVIYLDGNSLGARPVAAMARAQQVIAEEWGDGLIRSWNSAGWADLSQRLGNRLAPLIGARDGEVVITDTTSINLFKVLSAALSVQRQREPARKVIVSEASNFPTDLYIAEGLTELLQQGYSLRLVNSPDELPQAID
;
A
#
# COMPACT_ATOMS: atom_id res chain seq x y z
N MET A 1 1.64 15.17 33.40
CA MET A 1 0.83 13.95 33.14
C MET A 1 -0.42 14.33 32.36
N THR A 2 -0.77 13.58 31.32
CA THR A 2 -2.00 13.77 30.55
C THR A 2 -3.20 13.29 31.39
N THR A 3 -4.17 14.17 31.64
CA THR A 3 -5.38 13.86 32.41
C THR A 3 -6.56 13.64 31.46
N ARG A 4 -7.62 12.96 31.97
CA ARG A 4 -8.86 12.77 31.20
C ARG A 4 -9.50 14.10 30.77
N SER A 5 -9.49 15.10 31.66
CA SER A 5 -10.03 16.42 31.34
C SER A 5 -9.24 17.14 30.26
N HIS A 6 -7.92 16.97 30.25
CA HIS A 6 -7.08 17.48 29.18
C HIS A 6 -7.40 16.84 27.82
N CYS A 7 -7.56 15.50 27.77
CA CYS A 7 -7.97 14.81 26.55
C CYS A 7 -9.35 15.28 26.06
N GLN A 8 -10.33 15.40 26.96
CA GLN A 8 -11.66 15.90 26.62
C GLN A 8 -11.64 17.33 26.06
N ALA A 9 -10.76 18.17 26.58
CA ALA A 9 -10.59 19.53 26.05
C ALA A 9 -9.98 19.52 24.63
N LEU A 10 -9.05 18.61 24.33
CA LEU A 10 -8.50 18.42 22.99
C LEU A 10 -9.57 17.88 22.03
N ASP A 11 -10.34 16.87 22.45
CA ASP A 11 -11.43 16.29 21.65
C ASP A 11 -12.47 17.35 21.27
N ALA A 12 -12.80 18.27 22.18
CA ALA A 12 -13.76 19.34 21.94
C ALA A 12 -13.26 20.38 20.90
N GLN A 13 -11.96 20.46 20.67
CA GLN A 13 -11.32 21.38 19.73
C GLN A 13 -10.87 20.69 18.44
N ASP A 14 -11.06 19.37 18.30
CA ASP A 14 -10.62 18.62 17.14
C ASP A 14 -11.49 18.93 15.91
N PRO A 15 -10.94 19.60 14.87
CA PRO A 15 -11.66 19.92 13.65
C PRO A 15 -12.01 18.68 12.83
N LEU A 16 -11.36 17.55 13.09
CA LEU A 16 -11.60 16.28 12.39
C LEU A 16 -12.68 15.43 13.08
N ALA A 17 -13.13 15.78 14.29
CA ALA A 17 -14.13 15.02 15.04
C ALA A 17 -15.39 14.65 14.21
N PRO A 18 -15.95 15.54 13.35
CA PRO A 18 -17.10 15.20 12.51
C PRO A 18 -16.84 14.08 11.51
N LEU A 19 -15.59 13.90 11.06
CA LEU A 19 -15.22 12.87 10.09
C LEU A 19 -15.38 11.44 10.63
N ARG A 20 -15.37 11.27 11.97
CA ARG A 20 -15.64 9.97 12.59
C ARG A 20 -16.98 9.37 12.13
N GLN A 21 -17.98 10.20 11.88
CA GLN A 21 -19.31 9.77 11.44
C GLN A 21 -19.31 9.16 10.02
N GLN A 22 -18.26 9.40 9.26
CA GLN A 22 -18.10 8.82 7.92
C GLN A 22 -17.61 7.36 7.96
N PHE A 23 -17.29 6.83 9.14
CA PHE A 23 -16.78 5.48 9.34
C PHE A 23 -17.73 4.66 10.22
N ALA A 24 -18.00 3.42 9.79
CA ALA A 24 -18.79 2.47 10.55
C ALA A 24 -17.90 1.70 11.53
N LEU A 25 -17.98 2.05 12.80
CA LEU A 25 -17.30 1.38 13.89
C LEU A 25 -18.31 0.67 14.79
N PRO A 26 -17.99 -0.55 15.30
CA PRO A 26 -18.83 -1.22 16.27
C PRO A 26 -19.00 -0.38 17.55
N ALA A 27 -20.20 -0.44 18.16
CA ALA A 27 -20.46 0.25 19.41
C ALA A 27 -19.53 -0.26 20.53
N GLY A 28 -18.99 0.68 21.32
CA GLY A 28 -18.11 0.36 22.45
C GLY A 28 -16.69 -0.04 22.09
N VAL A 29 -16.32 -0.09 20.80
CA VAL A 29 -14.97 -0.39 20.36
C VAL A 29 -14.18 0.91 20.19
N ILE A 30 -13.01 0.98 20.83
CA ILE A 30 -11.99 1.98 20.56
C ILE A 30 -11.01 1.35 19.57
N TYR A 31 -11.16 1.71 18.29
CA TYR A 31 -10.36 1.13 17.22
C TYR A 31 -9.14 2.01 16.91
N LEU A 32 -7.94 1.50 17.19
CA LEU A 32 -6.67 2.23 17.04
C LEU A 32 -5.72 1.56 16.02
N ASP A 33 -6.17 0.50 15.35
CA ASP A 33 -5.36 -0.28 14.41
C ASP A 33 -5.74 -0.04 12.94
N GLY A 34 -6.07 1.22 12.62
CA GLY A 34 -6.45 1.63 11.27
C GLY A 34 -5.32 1.52 10.23
N ASN A 35 -4.08 1.38 10.67
CA ASN A 35 -2.92 1.13 9.82
C ASN A 35 -2.87 -0.31 9.29
N SER A 36 -3.33 -1.29 10.06
CA SER A 36 -3.43 -2.70 9.63
C SER A 36 -4.66 -2.93 8.75
N LEU A 37 -5.82 -2.45 9.22
CA LEU A 37 -7.07 -2.48 8.47
C LEU A 37 -7.88 -1.22 8.77
N GLY A 38 -8.08 -0.37 7.79
CA GLY A 38 -8.88 0.84 7.92
C GLY A 38 -10.34 0.55 8.30
N ALA A 39 -10.91 1.40 9.16
CA ALA A 39 -12.33 1.34 9.45
C ALA A 39 -13.15 1.54 8.16
N ARG A 40 -14.23 0.77 8.00
CA ARG A 40 -15.06 0.83 6.79
C ARG A 40 -15.77 2.19 6.64
N PRO A 41 -15.55 2.92 5.53
CA PRO A 41 -16.35 4.11 5.24
C PRO A 41 -17.84 3.75 5.10
N VAL A 42 -18.73 4.60 5.60
CA VAL A 42 -20.19 4.36 5.51
C VAL A 42 -20.63 4.26 4.04
N ALA A 43 -20.10 5.12 3.18
CA ALA A 43 -20.41 5.13 1.75
C ALA A 43 -19.93 3.88 0.98
N ALA A 44 -18.95 3.12 1.51
CA ALA A 44 -18.38 1.98 0.81
C ALA A 44 -19.39 0.86 0.55
N MET A 45 -20.33 0.63 1.48
CA MET A 45 -21.35 -0.41 1.32
C MET A 45 -22.30 -0.12 0.16
N ALA A 46 -22.84 1.09 0.09
CA ALA A 46 -23.73 1.50 -0.99
C ALA A 46 -23.00 1.46 -2.35
N ARG A 47 -21.73 1.92 -2.38
CA ARG A 47 -20.94 1.86 -3.60
C ARG A 47 -20.65 0.42 -4.05
N ALA A 48 -20.33 -0.48 -3.14
CA ALA A 48 -20.13 -1.90 -3.46
C ALA A 48 -21.39 -2.56 -4.00
N GLN A 49 -22.56 -2.29 -3.39
CA GLN A 49 -23.84 -2.77 -3.89
C GLN A 49 -24.14 -2.26 -5.30
N GLN A 50 -23.90 -0.99 -5.57
CA GLN A 50 -24.05 -0.41 -6.91
C GLN A 50 -23.16 -1.09 -7.93
N VAL A 51 -21.87 -1.29 -7.61
CA VAL A 51 -20.93 -2.01 -8.50
C VAL A 51 -21.45 -3.41 -8.85
N ILE A 52 -21.93 -4.15 -7.84
CA ILE A 52 -22.39 -5.52 -8.04
C ILE A 52 -23.69 -5.55 -8.86
N ALA A 53 -24.67 -4.73 -8.51
CA ALA A 53 -25.98 -4.78 -9.14
C ALA A 53 -25.98 -4.15 -10.55
N GLU A 54 -25.46 -2.94 -10.68
CA GLU A 54 -25.58 -2.15 -11.90
C GLU A 54 -24.39 -2.37 -12.84
N GLU A 55 -23.18 -2.12 -12.34
CA GLU A 55 -22.00 -2.14 -13.20
C GLU A 55 -21.68 -3.56 -13.65
N TRP A 56 -21.64 -4.51 -12.73
CA TRP A 56 -21.42 -5.93 -13.06
C TRP A 56 -22.71 -6.59 -13.55
N GLY A 57 -23.78 -6.54 -12.78
CA GLY A 57 -25.03 -7.25 -13.08
C GLY A 57 -25.65 -6.83 -14.41
N ASP A 58 -25.87 -5.53 -14.60
CA ASP A 58 -26.52 -4.99 -15.80
C ASP A 58 -25.52 -4.61 -16.90
N GLY A 59 -24.36 -4.07 -16.52
CA GLY A 59 -23.35 -3.57 -17.44
C GLY A 59 -22.52 -4.69 -18.10
N LEU A 60 -22.28 -5.78 -17.37
CA LEU A 60 -21.44 -6.89 -17.81
C LEU A 60 -20.08 -6.41 -18.35
N ILE A 61 -19.60 -7.01 -19.45
CA ILE A 61 -18.31 -6.61 -20.07
C ILE A 61 -18.26 -5.14 -20.53
N ARG A 62 -19.40 -4.54 -20.83
CA ARG A 62 -19.48 -3.14 -21.25
C ARG A 62 -18.97 -2.17 -20.19
N SER A 63 -19.02 -2.55 -18.91
CA SER A 63 -18.60 -1.71 -17.78
C SER A 63 -17.11 -1.41 -17.75
N TRP A 64 -16.29 -2.15 -18.49
CA TRP A 64 -14.92 -1.75 -18.74
C TRP A 64 -14.84 -0.32 -19.28
N ASN A 65 -15.75 0.06 -20.18
CA ASN A 65 -15.81 1.40 -20.75
C ASN A 65 -16.88 2.27 -20.08
N SER A 66 -18.13 1.78 -19.96
CA SER A 66 -19.25 2.60 -19.50
C SER A 66 -19.18 2.99 -18.03
N ALA A 67 -18.60 2.13 -17.15
CA ALA A 67 -18.34 2.44 -15.75
C ALA A 67 -16.87 2.88 -15.50
N GLY A 68 -16.03 2.90 -16.55
CA GLY A 68 -14.64 3.34 -16.48
C GLY A 68 -13.73 2.41 -15.69
N TRP A 69 -13.97 1.10 -15.73
CA TRP A 69 -13.10 0.14 -15.04
C TRP A 69 -11.71 0.06 -15.67
N ALA A 70 -11.61 0.24 -17.01
CA ALA A 70 -10.33 0.21 -17.71
C ALA A 70 -9.32 1.22 -17.13
N ASP A 71 -9.79 2.41 -16.75
CA ASP A 71 -8.94 3.50 -16.26
C ASP A 71 -8.97 3.65 -14.73
N LEU A 72 -9.71 2.78 -14.03
CA LEU A 72 -9.98 2.94 -12.60
C LEU A 72 -8.69 2.97 -11.77
N SER A 73 -7.75 2.07 -12.04
CA SER A 73 -6.46 1.98 -11.36
C SER A 73 -5.67 3.28 -11.46
N GLN A 74 -5.57 3.86 -12.66
CA GLN A 74 -4.82 5.10 -12.88
C GLN A 74 -5.57 6.31 -12.29
N ARG A 75 -6.88 6.37 -12.46
CA ARG A 75 -7.71 7.46 -11.94
C ARG A 75 -7.67 7.53 -10.40
N LEU A 76 -7.70 6.37 -9.73
CA LEU A 76 -7.54 6.31 -8.28
C LEU A 76 -6.10 6.64 -7.86
N GLY A 77 -5.11 6.20 -8.61
CA GLY A 77 -3.70 6.56 -8.42
C GLY A 77 -3.50 8.07 -8.46
N ASN A 78 -4.04 8.74 -9.45
CA ASN A 78 -3.95 10.20 -9.57
C ASN A 78 -4.61 10.95 -8.39
N ARG A 79 -5.67 10.37 -7.79
CA ARG A 79 -6.28 10.94 -6.58
C ARG A 79 -5.43 10.78 -5.34
N LEU A 80 -4.63 9.71 -5.27
CA LEU A 80 -3.69 9.48 -4.16
C LEU A 80 -2.36 10.22 -4.34
N ALA A 81 -1.96 10.47 -5.57
CA ALA A 81 -0.67 11.08 -5.88
C ALA A 81 -0.35 12.34 -5.04
N PRO A 82 -1.25 13.33 -4.91
CA PRO A 82 -0.98 14.52 -4.09
C PRO A 82 -0.74 14.22 -2.61
N LEU A 83 -1.36 13.15 -2.06
CA LEU A 83 -1.23 12.76 -0.65
C LEU A 83 0.16 12.20 -0.32
N ILE A 84 0.85 11.66 -1.32
CA ILE A 84 2.19 11.05 -1.17
C ILE A 84 3.29 11.86 -1.87
N GLY A 85 2.97 13.08 -2.33
CA GLY A 85 3.92 13.96 -3.00
C GLY A 85 4.30 13.57 -4.42
N ALA A 86 3.48 12.74 -5.07
CA ALA A 86 3.64 12.35 -6.47
C ALA A 86 2.76 13.20 -7.41
N ARG A 87 3.01 13.09 -8.71
CA ARG A 87 2.28 13.79 -9.78
C ARG A 87 1.28 12.85 -10.46
N ASP A 88 0.39 13.41 -11.25
CA ASP A 88 -0.51 12.64 -12.11
C ASP A 88 0.29 11.71 -13.02
N GLY A 89 -0.17 10.46 -13.14
CA GLY A 89 0.47 9.43 -13.93
C GLY A 89 1.59 8.65 -13.21
N GLU A 90 2.06 9.10 -12.04
CA GLU A 90 3.14 8.45 -11.30
C GLU A 90 2.64 7.40 -10.29
N VAL A 91 1.35 7.34 -10.04
CA VAL A 91 0.75 6.39 -9.08
C VAL A 91 -0.31 5.55 -9.77
N VAL A 92 -0.31 4.27 -9.50
CA VAL A 92 -1.33 3.31 -9.97
C VAL A 92 -1.76 2.42 -8.80
N ILE A 93 -3.06 2.15 -8.71
CA ILE A 93 -3.61 1.21 -7.74
C ILE A 93 -3.69 -0.15 -8.40
N THR A 94 -2.96 -1.11 -7.87
CA THR A 94 -2.92 -2.47 -8.42
C THR A 94 -2.57 -3.46 -7.32
N ASP A 95 -2.88 -4.71 -7.52
CA ASP A 95 -2.50 -5.88 -6.73
C ASP A 95 -2.35 -5.69 -5.19
N THR A 96 -1.70 -6.66 -4.55
CA THR A 96 -1.32 -6.62 -3.14
C THR A 96 0.12 -6.13 -2.97
N THR A 97 0.51 -5.76 -1.76
CA THR A 97 1.89 -5.36 -1.42
C THR A 97 2.90 -6.40 -1.89
N SER A 98 2.66 -7.68 -1.60
CA SER A 98 3.57 -8.79 -1.97
C SER A 98 3.75 -8.92 -3.47
N ILE A 99 2.66 -8.87 -4.25
CA ILE A 99 2.72 -8.96 -5.72
C ILE A 99 3.41 -7.72 -6.30
N ASN A 100 3.12 -6.55 -5.77
CA ASN A 100 3.77 -5.31 -6.21
C ASN A 100 5.26 -5.31 -5.88
N LEU A 101 5.64 -5.80 -4.70
CA LEU A 101 7.05 -5.95 -4.33
C LEU A 101 7.78 -6.89 -5.30
N PHE A 102 7.19 -8.04 -5.61
CA PHE A 102 7.76 -8.96 -6.61
C PHE A 102 7.98 -8.28 -7.97
N LYS A 103 6.97 -7.54 -8.46
CA LYS A 103 7.05 -6.80 -9.73
C LYS A 103 8.14 -5.74 -9.72
N VAL A 104 8.20 -4.93 -8.66
CA VAL A 104 9.16 -3.83 -8.53
C VAL A 104 10.57 -4.36 -8.39
N LEU A 105 10.81 -5.38 -7.55
CA LEU A 105 12.12 -6.03 -7.43
C LEU A 105 12.57 -6.66 -8.75
N SER A 106 11.68 -7.36 -9.44
CA SER A 106 12.00 -7.97 -10.74
C SER A 106 12.43 -6.91 -11.76
N ALA A 107 11.71 -5.80 -11.82
CA ALA A 107 12.04 -4.67 -12.71
C ALA A 107 13.36 -4.02 -12.30
N ALA A 108 13.56 -3.75 -11.02
CA ALA A 108 14.77 -3.13 -10.48
C ALA A 108 16.01 -3.99 -10.77
N LEU A 109 15.95 -5.30 -10.53
CA LEU A 109 17.05 -6.23 -10.84
C LEU A 109 17.34 -6.28 -12.34
N SER A 110 16.30 -6.22 -13.19
CA SER A 110 16.48 -6.18 -14.64
C SER A 110 17.19 -4.91 -15.09
N VAL A 111 16.82 -3.75 -14.54
CA VAL A 111 17.47 -2.47 -14.82
C VAL A 111 18.92 -2.48 -14.29
N GLN A 112 19.11 -2.95 -13.06
CA GLN A 112 20.43 -3.00 -12.41
C GLN A 112 21.40 -3.90 -13.18
N ARG A 113 20.93 -5.04 -13.66
CA ARG A 113 21.75 -5.95 -14.48
C ARG A 113 22.29 -5.29 -15.75
N GLN A 114 21.53 -4.37 -16.35
CA GLN A 114 21.98 -3.66 -17.55
C GLN A 114 22.98 -2.55 -17.22
N ARG A 115 22.86 -1.90 -16.06
CA ARG A 115 23.69 -0.78 -15.65
C ARG A 115 24.99 -1.23 -14.97
N GLU A 116 24.86 -2.11 -13.99
CA GLU A 116 25.93 -2.57 -13.12
C GLU A 116 25.80 -4.09 -12.87
N PRO A 117 26.20 -4.96 -13.80
CA PRO A 117 25.99 -6.41 -13.71
C PRO A 117 26.62 -7.07 -12.48
N ALA A 118 27.62 -6.43 -11.87
CA ALA A 118 28.29 -6.93 -10.68
C ALA A 118 27.44 -6.76 -9.39
N ARG A 119 26.49 -5.82 -9.37
CA ARG A 119 25.64 -5.56 -8.22
C ARG A 119 24.50 -6.58 -8.15
N LYS A 120 24.62 -7.52 -7.22
CA LYS A 120 23.70 -8.65 -7.09
C LYS A 120 23.12 -8.82 -5.69
N VAL A 121 23.29 -7.82 -4.83
CA VAL A 121 22.82 -7.89 -3.45
C VAL A 121 21.55 -7.03 -3.32
N ILE A 122 20.48 -7.65 -2.80
CA ILE A 122 19.31 -6.95 -2.30
C ILE A 122 19.53 -6.74 -0.81
N VAL A 123 19.40 -5.51 -0.34
CA VAL A 123 19.55 -5.18 1.08
C VAL A 123 18.17 -4.91 1.67
N SER A 124 17.89 -5.46 2.84
CA SER A 124 16.65 -5.23 3.60
C SER A 124 16.93 -5.23 5.09
N GLU A 125 16.06 -4.61 5.89
CA GLU A 125 16.08 -4.76 7.33
C GLU A 125 15.55 -6.15 7.75
N ALA A 126 16.20 -6.77 8.74
CA ALA A 126 15.77 -8.05 9.29
C ALA A 126 14.40 -7.98 10.00
N SER A 127 14.02 -6.79 10.46
CA SER A 127 12.73 -6.50 11.09
C SER A 127 11.59 -6.23 10.10
N ASN A 128 11.87 -6.23 8.81
CA ASN A 128 10.84 -6.03 7.80
C ASN A 128 9.76 -7.13 7.86
N PHE A 129 8.60 -6.86 7.27
CA PHE A 129 7.52 -7.82 7.29
C PHE A 129 7.96 -9.16 6.65
N PRO A 130 7.73 -10.30 7.31
CA PRO A 130 8.32 -11.59 6.88
C PRO A 130 8.01 -11.94 5.42
N THR A 131 6.80 -11.65 4.92
CA THR A 131 6.42 -11.92 3.53
C THR A 131 7.30 -11.16 2.53
N ASP A 132 7.72 -9.95 2.87
CA ASP A 132 8.57 -9.14 1.99
C ASP A 132 9.97 -9.76 1.85
N LEU A 133 10.50 -10.29 2.96
CA LEU A 133 11.76 -11.02 2.96
C LEU A 133 11.66 -12.31 2.14
N TYR A 134 10.56 -13.08 2.30
CA TYR A 134 10.33 -14.30 1.53
C TYR A 134 10.18 -14.01 0.02
N ILE A 135 9.55 -12.91 -0.37
CA ILE A 135 9.45 -12.50 -1.77
C ILE A 135 10.84 -12.19 -2.33
N ALA A 136 11.66 -11.44 -1.59
CA ALA A 136 13.00 -11.11 -2.03
C ALA A 136 13.89 -12.37 -2.14
N GLU A 137 13.86 -13.25 -1.14
CA GLU A 137 14.62 -14.51 -1.14
C GLU A 137 14.17 -15.43 -2.29
N GLY A 138 12.86 -15.70 -2.40
CA GLY A 138 12.32 -16.55 -3.44
C GLY A 138 12.61 -16.01 -4.86
N LEU A 139 12.65 -14.69 -5.05
CA LEU A 139 13.05 -14.09 -6.32
C LEU A 139 14.53 -14.34 -6.64
N THR A 140 15.42 -14.24 -5.65
CA THR A 140 16.85 -14.54 -5.85
C THR A 140 17.07 -15.99 -6.26
N GLU A 141 16.35 -16.92 -5.63
CA GLU A 141 16.38 -18.34 -5.98
C GLU A 141 15.82 -18.62 -7.37
N LEU A 142 14.66 -18.03 -7.69
CA LEU A 142 14.01 -18.22 -8.99
C LEU A 142 14.90 -17.78 -10.15
N LEU A 143 15.59 -16.65 -10.01
CA LEU A 143 16.40 -16.08 -11.08
C LEU A 143 17.70 -16.86 -11.33
N GLN A 144 18.25 -17.56 -10.35
CA GLN A 144 19.49 -18.38 -10.45
C GLN A 144 20.69 -17.62 -11.10
N GLN A 145 20.75 -16.30 -10.86
CA GLN A 145 21.76 -15.41 -11.47
C GLN A 145 22.81 -14.90 -10.45
N GLY A 146 22.87 -15.57 -9.27
CA GLY A 146 23.82 -15.23 -8.20
C GLY A 146 23.40 -14.00 -7.41
N TYR A 147 22.13 -13.64 -7.43
CA TYR A 147 21.56 -12.66 -6.50
C TYR A 147 21.49 -13.21 -5.10
N SER A 148 21.60 -12.33 -4.10
CA SER A 148 21.47 -12.69 -2.68
C SER A 148 20.73 -11.61 -1.91
N LEU A 149 20.09 -12.02 -0.81
CA LEU A 149 19.48 -11.12 0.16
C LEU A 149 20.45 -10.90 1.32
N ARG A 150 20.76 -9.63 1.62
CA ARG A 150 21.57 -9.21 2.78
C ARG A 150 20.65 -8.51 3.77
N LEU A 151 20.59 -9.00 5.00
CA LEU A 151 19.80 -8.42 6.06
C LEU A 151 20.68 -7.55 6.96
N VAL A 152 20.17 -6.36 7.31
CA VAL A 152 20.73 -5.47 8.32
C VAL A 152 19.79 -5.39 9.53
N ASN A 153 20.33 -5.14 10.72
CA ASN A 153 19.51 -5.10 11.94
C ASN A 153 19.03 -3.69 12.28
N SER A 154 19.63 -2.67 11.68
CA SER A 154 19.22 -1.28 11.84
C SER A 154 19.49 -0.46 10.55
N PRO A 155 18.77 0.66 10.36
CA PRO A 155 19.06 1.59 9.27
C PRO A 155 20.49 2.14 9.26
N ASP A 156 21.15 2.21 10.42
CA ASP A 156 22.50 2.72 10.56
C ASP A 156 23.56 1.81 9.90
N GLU A 157 23.22 0.55 9.67
CA GLU A 157 24.08 -0.42 8.97
C GLU A 157 23.99 -0.30 7.44
N LEU A 158 22.95 0.38 6.90
CA LEU A 158 22.72 0.49 5.46
C LEU A 158 23.93 1.06 4.69
N PRO A 159 24.60 2.13 5.14
CA PRO A 159 25.76 2.69 4.40
C PRO A 159 26.91 1.70 4.20
N GLN A 160 27.11 0.75 5.12
CA GLN A 160 28.13 -0.28 5.00
C GLN A 160 27.63 -1.54 4.26
N ALA A 161 26.31 -1.70 4.14
CA ALA A 161 25.70 -2.81 3.44
C ALA A 161 25.50 -2.56 1.93
N ILE A 162 25.58 -1.29 1.51
CA ILE A 162 25.48 -0.87 0.10
C ILE A 162 26.90 -0.75 -0.47
N ASP A 163 27.25 -1.62 -1.41
CA ASP A 163 28.55 -1.65 -2.10
C ASP A 163 28.53 -0.69 -3.30
#